data_284b34c6faadb246b7f6b2c1f0ca70a7
#
_entry.id   284b34c6faadb246b7f6b2c1f0ca70a7
#
_cell.length_a   1.000
_cell.length_b   1.000
_cell.length_c   1.000
_cell.angle_alpha   90.00
_cell.angle_beta   90.00
_cell.angle_gamma   90.00
#
_symmetry.space_group_name_H-M   'P 1'
#
loop_
_entity.id
_entity.type
_entity.pdbx_description
1 polymer ?
#
loop_
_entity_poly.entity_id
_entity_poly.type
_entity_poly.pdbx_seq_one_letter_code
_entity_poly.pdbx_strand_id
1 'polypeptide(L)'
;MLDLKTEFGQRASRRLDQERIIWLSTVDRRGVPQPRPVWFYWDGESVLIYSRPGTAKVEHIRRNPQVSLHFDGDGMGGDIVVLLGRAELDAQAGPARDHQQYLAKYADGLRRIEMTAEAFSREYSVALRVRPTALRGH
;
A
#
# COMPACT_ATOMS: atom_id res chain seq x y z
N MET A 1 2.11 -17.90 -0.06
CA MET A 1 2.50 -17.11 -1.25
C MET A 1 1.32 -16.97 -2.19
N LEU A 2 1.17 -15.81 -2.81
CA LEU A 2 0.10 -15.57 -3.77
C LEU A 2 0.36 -16.30 -5.07
N ASP A 3 -0.69 -16.84 -5.68
CA ASP A 3 -0.58 -17.39 -7.02
C ASP A 3 -0.89 -16.29 -8.05
N LEU A 4 0.16 -15.69 -8.60
CA LEU A 4 0.05 -14.64 -9.60
C LEU A 4 0.16 -15.17 -11.03
N LYS A 5 0.18 -16.49 -11.21
CA LYS A 5 0.30 -17.12 -12.53
C LYS A 5 -1.04 -17.38 -13.20
N THR A 6 -2.11 -17.49 -12.43
CA THR A 6 -3.46 -17.63 -12.98
C THR A 6 -3.85 -16.37 -13.76
N GLU A 7 -4.88 -16.47 -14.59
CA GLU A 7 -5.40 -15.31 -15.32
C GLU A 7 -5.78 -14.17 -14.37
N PHE A 8 -6.49 -14.48 -13.30
CA PHE A 8 -6.83 -13.50 -12.28
C PHE A 8 -5.58 -12.97 -11.58
N GLY A 9 -4.63 -13.85 -11.22
CA GLY A 9 -3.38 -13.44 -10.58
C GLY A 9 -2.56 -12.48 -11.45
N GLN A 10 -2.54 -12.71 -12.75
CA GLN A 10 -1.85 -11.83 -13.70
C GLN A 10 -2.53 -10.45 -13.78
N ARG A 11 -3.87 -10.42 -13.76
CA ARG A 11 -4.59 -9.15 -13.72
C ARG A 11 -4.31 -8.38 -12.43
N ALA A 12 -4.32 -9.08 -11.29
CA ALA A 12 -3.98 -8.47 -10.01
C ALA A 12 -2.55 -7.93 -10.02
N SER A 13 -1.60 -8.68 -10.58
CA SER A 13 -0.21 -8.27 -10.69
C SER A 13 -0.07 -6.99 -11.52
N ARG A 14 -0.77 -6.89 -12.64
CA ARG A 14 -0.74 -5.66 -13.46
C ARG A 14 -1.29 -4.47 -12.69
N ARG A 15 -2.36 -4.65 -11.93
CA ARG A 15 -2.92 -3.57 -11.13
C ARG A 15 -1.95 -3.13 -10.03
N LEU A 16 -1.28 -4.09 -9.38
CA LEU A 16 -0.25 -3.77 -8.38
C LEU A 16 0.91 -2.97 -8.98
N ASP A 17 1.26 -3.22 -10.24
CA ASP A 17 2.32 -2.48 -10.91
C ASP A 17 1.88 -1.09 -11.38
N GLN A 18 0.63 -0.93 -11.80
CA GLN A 18 0.19 0.24 -12.57
C GLN A 18 -0.68 1.21 -11.79
N GLU A 19 -1.46 0.75 -10.80
CA GLU A 19 -2.35 1.62 -10.05
C GLU A 19 -1.55 2.54 -9.14
N ARG A 20 -2.05 3.76 -8.98
CA ARG A 20 -1.37 4.77 -8.14
C ARG A 20 -1.91 4.83 -6.73
N ILE A 21 -3.13 4.37 -6.53
CA ILE A 21 -3.80 4.38 -5.23
C ILE A 21 -4.26 2.96 -4.92
N ILE A 22 -4.00 2.54 -3.69
CA ILE A 22 -4.56 1.33 -3.13
C ILE A 22 -5.25 1.68 -1.81
N TRP A 23 -6.38 1.05 -1.53
CA TRP A 23 -7.05 1.25 -0.26
C TRP A 23 -6.47 0.29 0.76
N LEU A 24 -6.00 0.86 1.88
CA LEU A 24 -5.48 0.10 3.02
C LEU A 24 -6.51 0.17 4.14
N SER A 25 -7.00 -0.99 4.57
CA SER A 25 -7.88 -1.09 5.73
C SER A 25 -7.11 -1.67 6.90
N THR A 26 -7.00 -0.88 7.95
CA THR A 26 -6.43 -1.28 9.24
C THR A 26 -7.58 -1.46 10.24
N VAL A 27 -7.27 -1.99 11.42
CA VAL A 27 -8.29 -2.25 12.43
C VAL A 27 -7.97 -1.45 13.68
N ASP A 28 -8.93 -0.68 14.16
CA ASP A 28 -8.73 0.13 15.35
C ASP A 28 -8.84 -0.72 16.64
N ARG A 29 -8.69 -0.04 17.79
CA ARG A 29 -8.69 -0.69 19.10
C ARG A 29 -9.97 -1.46 19.39
N ARG A 30 -11.09 -1.03 18.80
CA ARG A 30 -12.39 -1.65 19.01
C ARG A 30 -12.73 -2.71 17.97
N GLY A 31 -11.77 -3.02 17.07
CA GLY A 31 -12.00 -3.99 16.03
C GLY A 31 -12.72 -3.43 14.80
N VAL A 32 -12.81 -2.10 14.66
CA VAL A 32 -13.52 -1.48 13.54
C VAL A 32 -12.54 -1.26 12.39
N PRO A 33 -12.86 -1.75 11.17
CA PRO A 33 -12.02 -1.51 10.01
C PRO A 33 -12.00 -0.02 9.64
N GLN A 34 -10.82 0.48 9.29
CA GLN A 34 -10.59 1.88 8.96
C GLN A 34 -9.89 1.98 7.61
N PRO A 35 -10.62 2.13 6.50
CA PRO A 35 -10.01 2.21 5.17
C PRO A 35 -9.46 3.60 4.88
N ARG A 36 -8.31 3.64 4.18
CA ARG A 36 -7.67 4.89 3.71
C ARG A 36 -7.02 4.64 2.35
N PRO A 37 -7.11 5.56 1.40
CA PRO A 37 -6.34 5.47 0.16
C PRO A 37 -4.91 5.91 0.42
N VAL A 38 -3.96 5.17 -0.15
CA VAL A 38 -2.53 5.43 0.06
C VAL A 38 -1.76 5.26 -1.24
N TRP A 39 -0.60 5.93 -1.32
CA TRP A 39 0.41 5.65 -2.32
C TRP A 39 1.16 4.38 -1.92
N PHE A 40 1.62 3.61 -2.89
CA PHE A 40 2.28 2.34 -2.61
C PHE A 40 3.26 1.94 -3.70
N TYR A 41 4.19 1.08 -3.35
CA TYR A 41 5.07 0.44 -4.31
C TYR A 41 5.05 -1.08 -4.10
N TRP A 42 4.77 -1.81 -5.17
CA TRP A 42 4.78 -3.27 -5.19
C TRP A 42 6.14 -3.74 -5.71
N ASP A 43 6.86 -4.55 -4.94
CA ASP A 43 8.19 -5.05 -5.31
C ASP A 43 8.16 -6.49 -5.85
N GLY A 44 6.99 -7.05 -6.10
CA GLY A 44 6.79 -8.43 -6.53
C GLY A 44 6.45 -9.37 -5.38
N GLU A 45 6.66 -8.96 -4.14
CA GLU A 45 6.42 -9.78 -2.95
C GLU A 45 5.66 -9.05 -1.86
N SER A 46 5.86 -7.76 -1.74
CA SER A 46 5.26 -6.96 -0.68
C SER A 46 4.88 -5.58 -1.17
N VAL A 47 4.03 -4.90 -0.40
CA VAL A 47 3.57 -3.55 -0.67
C VAL A 47 4.22 -2.60 0.34
N LEU A 48 4.93 -1.60 -0.16
CA LEU A 48 5.59 -0.58 0.65
C LEU A 48 4.78 0.71 0.63
N ILE A 49 4.52 1.25 1.80
CA ILE A 49 3.74 2.48 1.99
C ILE A 49 4.52 3.39 2.91
N TYR A 50 4.66 4.67 2.55
CA TYR A 50 5.24 5.68 3.44
C TYR A 50 4.14 6.48 4.08
N SER A 51 4.25 6.69 5.38
CA SER A 51 3.25 7.39 6.19
C SER A 51 3.88 8.47 7.05
N ARG A 52 3.09 9.45 7.40
CA ARG A 52 3.48 10.38 8.47
C ARG A 52 3.51 9.62 9.79
N PRO A 53 4.43 9.98 10.71
CA PRO A 53 4.45 9.39 12.04
C PRO A 53 3.22 9.82 12.83
N GLY A 54 2.79 8.98 13.76
CA GLY A 54 1.69 9.30 14.67
C GLY A 54 0.30 9.24 14.05
N THR A 55 0.17 8.75 12.82
CA THR A 55 -1.16 8.59 12.21
C THR A 55 -1.89 7.39 12.80
N ALA A 56 -3.22 7.39 12.64
CA ALA A 56 -4.05 6.29 13.14
C ALA A 56 -3.62 4.94 12.56
N LYS A 57 -3.34 4.88 11.24
CA LYS A 57 -2.96 3.61 10.63
C LYS A 57 -1.67 3.04 11.18
N VAL A 58 -0.69 3.89 11.53
CA VAL A 58 0.56 3.43 12.16
C VAL A 58 0.26 2.79 13.52
N GLU A 59 -0.55 3.45 14.33
CA GLU A 59 -0.91 2.94 15.65
C GLU A 59 -1.76 1.66 15.55
N HIS A 60 -2.68 1.60 14.58
CA HIS A 60 -3.48 0.39 14.33
C HIS A 60 -2.57 -0.81 14.01
N ILE A 61 -1.61 -0.61 13.11
CA ILE A 61 -0.71 -1.69 12.67
C ILE A 61 0.20 -2.15 13.80
N ARG A 62 0.68 -1.22 14.65
CA ARG A 62 1.47 -1.61 15.83
C ARG A 62 0.71 -2.58 16.72
N ARG A 63 -0.59 -2.38 16.84
CA ARG A 63 -1.44 -3.17 17.76
C ARG A 63 -1.99 -4.41 17.10
N ASN A 64 -2.38 -4.31 15.81
CA ASN A 64 -2.97 -5.41 15.07
C ASN A 64 -2.41 -5.40 13.64
N PRO A 65 -1.56 -6.39 13.31
CA PRO A 65 -0.92 -6.42 11.99
C PRO A 65 -1.84 -6.86 10.85
N GLN A 66 -3.05 -7.32 11.14
CA GLN A 66 -3.98 -7.78 10.11
C GLN A 66 -4.52 -6.60 9.33
N VAL A 67 -4.37 -6.66 8.00
CA VAL A 67 -4.83 -5.60 7.10
C VAL A 67 -5.43 -6.21 5.84
N SER A 68 -6.18 -5.40 5.11
CA SER A 68 -6.54 -5.70 3.74
C SER A 68 -6.16 -4.55 2.83
N LEU A 69 -5.92 -4.88 1.56
CA LEU A 69 -5.66 -3.92 0.51
C LEU A 69 -6.64 -4.20 -0.62
N HIS A 70 -7.17 -3.16 -1.26
CA HIS A 70 -7.98 -3.34 -2.45
C HIS A 70 -7.87 -2.15 -3.39
N PHE A 71 -8.18 -2.41 -4.65
CA PHE A 71 -8.31 -1.36 -5.66
C PHE A 71 -9.78 -1.02 -5.87
N ASP A 72 -10.04 0.10 -6.52
CA ASP A 72 -11.38 0.41 -7.00
C ASP A 72 -11.78 -0.63 -8.04
N GLY A 73 -13.04 -1.05 -8.02
CA GLY A 73 -13.57 -1.92 -9.06
C GLY A 73 -14.00 -1.12 -10.30
N ASP A 74 -14.80 -1.77 -11.16
CA ASP A 74 -15.30 -1.14 -12.37
C ASP A 74 -16.57 -0.29 -12.16
N GLY A 75 -17.00 -0.16 -10.92
CA GLY A 75 -18.22 0.57 -10.58
C GLY A 75 -19.50 -0.24 -10.73
N MET A 76 -19.40 -1.49 -11.16
CA MET A 76 -20.53 -2.38 -11.41
C MET A 76 -20.39 -3.73 -10.73
N GLY A 77 -19.52 -3.81 -9.73
CA GLY A 77 -19.26 -5.03 -8.97
C GLY A 77 -18.26 -5.98 -9.63
N GLY A 78 -17.59 -5.53 -10.68
CA GLY A 78 -16.57 -6.31 -11.37
C GLY A 78 -15.16 -5.74 -11.18
N ASP A 79 -14.18 -6.43 -11.72
CA ASP A 79 -12.76 -6.11 -11.61
C ASP A 79 -12.33 -5.95 -10.15
N ILE A 80 -12.66 -6.94 -9.35
CA ILE A 80 -12.43 -6.92 -7.90
C ILE A 80 -11.08 -7.56 -7.60
N VAL A 81 -10.20 -6.82 -6.93
CA VAL A 81 -8.90 -7.31 -6.46
C VAL A 81 -8.74 -6.89 -4.99
N VAL A 82 -8.67 -7.89 -4.11
CA VAL A 82 -8.50 -7.69 -2.67
C VAL A 82 -7.34 -8.57 -2.22
N LEU A 83 -6.42 -7.99 -1.45
CA LEU A 83 -5.34 -8.74 -0.82
C LEU A 83 -5.54 -8.69 0.69
N LEU A 84 -5.46 -9.85 1.32
CA LEU A 84 -5.37 -9.93 2.77
C LEU A 84 -3.88 -10.07 3.12
N GLY A 85 -3.46 -9.47 4.21
CA GLY A 85 -2.05 -9.54 4.57
C GLY A 85 -1.74 -9.10 5.98
N ARG A 86 -0.45 -9.05 6.26
CA ARG A 86 0.08 -8.60 7.54
C ARG A 86 0.99 -7.40 7.29
N ALA A 87 0.80 -6.37 8.08
CA ALA A 87 1.58 -5.14 7.97
C ALA A 87 2.51 -5.01 9.18
N GLU A 88 3.67 -4.40 8.93
CA GLU A 88 4.63 -4.08 9.97
C GLU A 88 5.30 -2.75 9.65
N LEU A 89 5.83 -2.08 10.68
CA LEU A 89 6.71 -0.96 10.47
C LEU A 89 8.07 -1.52 10.07
N ASP A 90 8.61 -1.02 8.96
CA ASP A 90 9.88 -1.51 8.41
C ASP A 90 10.96 -0.43 8.53
N ALA A 91 11.67 -0.47 9.65
CA ALA A 91 12.74 0.49 9.92
C ALA A 91 13.92 0.35 8.96
N GLN A 92 14.01 -0.77 8.24
CA GLN A 92 15.12 -1.05 7.34
C GLN A 92 14.83 -0.69 5.88
N ALA A 93 13.61 -0.26 5.59
CA ALA A 93 13.23 0.08 4.21
C ALA A 93 14.01 1.29 3.67
N GLY A 94 14.55 2.12 4.54
CA GLY A 94 15.18 3.37 4.15
C GLY A 94 14.16 4.45 3.81
N PRO A 95 14.59 5.71 3.71
CA PRO A 95 13.69 6.81 3.42
C PRO A 95 13.24 6.82 1.97
N ALA A 96 12.09 7.43 1.72
CA ALA A 96 11.51 7.51 0.38
C ALA A 96 12.45 8.18 -0.63
N ARG A 97 13.23 9.17 -0.19
CA ARG A 97 14.17 9.89 -1.08
C ARG A 97 15.22 8.98 -1.72
N ASP A 98 15.51 7.83 -1.11
CA ASP A 98 16.47 6.88 -1.62
C ASP A 98 15.83 5.74 -2.43
N HIS A 99 14.51 5.72 -2.53
CA HIS A 99 13.78 4.68 -3.26
C HIS A 99 13.45 5.15 -4.67
N GLN A 100 14.34 4.85 -5.60
CA GLN A 100 14.23 5.39 -6.97
C GLN A 100 12.97 4.95 -7.69
N GLN A 101 12.54 3.71 -7.55
CA GLN A 101 11.34 3.19 -8.20
C GLN A 101 10.07 3.85 -7.66
N TYR A 102 10.01 4.07 -6.35
CA TYR A 102 8.90 4.78 -5.73
C TYR A 102 8.82 6.22 -6.26
N LEU A 103 9.94 6.91 -6.28
CA LEU A 103 10.00 8.30 -6.75
C LEU A 103 9.66 8.41 -8.24
N ALA A 104 10.09 7.45 -9.05
CA ALA A 104 9.75 7.43 -10.47
C ALA A 104 8.24 7.24 -10.67
N LYS A 105 7.64 6.33 -9.91
CA LYS A 105 6.19 6.08 -9.97
C LYS A 105 5.39 7.33 -9.62
N TYR A 106 5.84 8.09 -8.63
CA TYR A 106 5.09 9.22 -8.08
C TYR A 106 5.66 10.58 -8.47
N ALA A 107 6.50 10.66 -9.50
CA ALA A 107 7.09 11.93 -9.94
C ALA A 107 6.01 12.98 -10.24
N ASP A 108 4.96 12.61 -10.98
CA ASP A 108 3.86 13.53 -11.29
C ASP A 108 3.05 13.89 -10.04
N GLY A 109 2.81 12.92 -9.17
CA GLY A 109 2.09 13.14 -7.91
C GLY A 109 2.82 14.12 -7.01
N LEU A 110 4.13 13.99 -6.89
CA LEU A 110 4.96 14.89 -6.10
C LEU A 110 4.90 16.32 -6.65
N ARG A 111 4.96 16.48 -7.98
CA ARG A 111 4.81 17.80 -8.60
C ARG A 111 3.44 18.41 -8.32
N ARG A 112 2.38 17.60 -8.40
CA ARG A 112 1.00 18.08 -8.17
C ARG A 112 0.82 18.58 -6.74
N ILE A 113 1.41 17.92 -5.75
CA ILE A 113 1.33 18.36 -4.35
C ILE A 113 2.46 19.33 -3.97
N GLU A 114 3.27 19.72 -4.95
CA GLU A 114 4.34 20.71 -4.77
C GLU A 114 5.36 20.32 -3.70
N MET A 115 5.74 19.03 -3.69
CA MET A 115 6.76 18.50 -2.76
C MET A 115 7.96 17.97 -3.52
N THR A 116 9.15 18.26 -2.99
CA THR A 116 10.37 17.59 -3.43
C THR A 116 10.44 16.21 -2.80
N ALA A 117 11.29 15.33 -3.35
CA ALA A 117 11.55 14.02 -2.77
C ALA A 117 12.06 14.17 -1.32
N GLU A 118 12.93 15.16 -1.08
CA GLU A 118 13.47 15.43 0.25
C GLU A 118 12.37 15.81 1.24
N ALA A 119 11.51 16.76 0.86
CA ALA A 119 10.43 17.23 1.73
C ALA A 119 9.42 16.11 2.01
N PHE A 120 9.06 15.35 0.99
CA PHE A 120 8.17 14.19 1.13
C PHE A 120 8.76 13.17 2.09
N SER A 121 10.05 12.84 1.92
CA SER A 121 10.73 11.85 2.73
C SER A 121 10.79 12.26 4.21
N ARG A 122 10.97 13.55 4.49
CA ARG A 122 10.98 14.04 5.87
C ARG A 122 9.60 13.94 6.52
N GLU A 123 8.56 14.25 5.76
CA GLU A 123 7.18 14.26 6.28
C GLU A 123 6.60 12.85 6.38
N TYR A 124 6.83 12.03 5.36
CA TYR A 124 6.33 10.65 5.30
C TYR A 124 7.46 9.69 5.65
N SER A 125 7.86 9.74 6.91
CA SER A 125 9.11 9.11 7.39
C SER A 125 8.93 7.69 7.90
N VAL A 126 7.70 7.19 8.00
CA VAL A 126 7.43 5.84 8.51
C VAL A 126 7.15 4.91 7.33
N ALA A 127 7.94 3.87 7.19
CA ALA A 127 7.72 2.85 6.18
C ALA A 127 6.85 1.73 6.75
N LEU A 128 5.77 1.41 6.06
CA LEU A 128 4.88 0.30 6.37
C LEU A 128 5.04 -0.73 5.26
N ARG A 129 5.24 -1.99 5.63
CA ARG A 129 5.36 -3.08 4.65
C ARG A 129 4.24 -4.07 4.89
N VAL A 130 3.47 -4.33 3.84
CA VAL A 130 2.39 -5.30 3.86
C VAL A 130 2.82 -6.54 3.09
N ARG A 131 2.79 -7.69 3.74
CA ARG A 131 3.07 -8.97 3.12
C ARG A 131 1.76 -9.70 2.88
N PRO A 132 1.34 -9.81 1.61
CA PRO A 132 0.05 -10.45 1.31
C PRO A 132 0.09 -11.94 1.64
N THR A 133 -1.02 -12.45 2.15
CA THR A 133 -1.22 -13.87 2.46
C THR A 133 -2.31 -14.51 1.63
N ALA A 134 -3.21 -13.71 1.06
CA ALA A 134 -4.30 -14.23 0.24
C ALA A 134 -4.73 -13.20 -0.80
N LEU A 135 -5.18 -13.68 -1.94
CA LEU A 135 -5.71 -12.88 -3.03
C LEU A 135 -7.17 -13.30 -3.25
N ARG A 136 -8.07 -12.34 -3.30
CA ARG A 136 -9.52 -12.53 -3.47
C ARG A 136 -10.02 -11.64 -4.58
N GLY A 137 -11.06 -12.10 -5.27
CA GLY A 137 -11.73 -11.29 -6.26
C GLY A 137 -12.16 -12.08 -7.48
N HIS A 138 -12.50 -11.33 -8.50
CA HIS A 138 -12.95 -11.91 -9.76
C HIS A 138 -12.91 -10.88 -10.89
#